data_9078e2747c48be11d972e66a68326719
#
_entry.id   9078e2747c48be11d972e66a68326719
#
_cell.length_a   1.000
_cell.length_b   1.000
_cell.length_c   1.000
_cell.angle_alpha   90.00
_cell.angle_beta   90.00
_cell.angle_gamma   90.00
#
_symmetry.space_group_name_H-M   'P 1'
#
loop_
_entity.id
_entity.type
_entity.pdbx_description
1 polymer ?
#
loop_
_entity_poly.entity_id
_entity_poly.type
_entity_poly.pdbx_seq_one_letter_code
_entity_poly.pdbx_strand_id
1 'polypeptide(L)'
;FGTMAYGIISGAHDYRIKRLTLRLPHLPKAFDGIRLAQISDIHSGSFWNKTAVQGGVEMIMREKPDIIAFTGDLVNNQTDEVNAYVNVFDKLKAPLGVFSITGNHDYGDYRSWNTREEKRQNFADLVEAHRLLGYDLLMNEHRTITLKGESISIIGIENWGVGRFSKYGQLDKAYAGVQAPVKILLSHDPSHWDAQVRKEYPDIDLMLAGHTHGFQFGVEVGNFKWSPSQYAYKQWAGLYTEGQQHLYVNRGFGYIGYPGRIGMPPEITIIELKSA
;
A
#
# COMPACT_ATOMS: atom_id res chain seq x y z
N PHE A 1 26.21 4.05 17.32
CA PHE A 1 26.62 3.09 16.28
C PHE A 1 25.83 1.78 16.37
N GLY A 2 25.65 1.16 17.55
CA GLY A 2 24.95 -0.13 17.71
C GLY A 2 23.50 -0.14 17.23
N THR A 3 22.73 0.91 17.52
CA THR A 3 21.31 1.02 17.14
C THR A 3 21.12 1.14 15.63
N MET A 4 21.99 1.89 14.95
CA MET A 4 21.93 2.03 13.49
C MET A 4 22.34 0.72 12.80
N ALA A 5 23.41 0.05 13.27
CA ALA A 5 23.80 -1.26 12.76
C ALA A 5 22.69 -2.31 12.94
N TYR A 6 22.04 -2.33 14.10
CA TYR A 6 20.86 -3.17 14.35
C TYR A 6 19.72 -2.86 13.37
N GLY A 7 19.43 -1.58 13.13
CA GLY A 7 18.38 -1.16 12.19
C GLY A 7 18.63 -1.67 10.77
N ILE A 8 19.90 -1.71 10.33
CA ILE A 8 20.28 -2.19 9.00
C ILE A 8 20.23 -3.73 8.94
N ILE A 9 20.87 -4.40 9.89
CA ILE A 9 21.07 -5.86 9.84
C ILE A 9 19.78 -6.62 10.17
N SER A 10 19.03 -6.16 11.15
CA SER A 10 17.86 -6.84 11.68
C SER A 10 16.57 -6.05 11.47
N GLY A 11 16.56 -4.78 11.83
CA GLY A 11 15.36 -3.96 11.82
C GLY A 11 14.69 -3.83 10.45
N ALA A 12 15.48 -3.78 9.37
CA ALA A 12 14.99 -3.70 8.00
C ALA A 12 14.18 -4.94 7.56
N HIS A 13 14.36 -6.06 8.25
CA HIS A 13 13.74 -7.36 7.91
C HIS A 13 12.92 -7.95 9.06
N ASP A 14 12.69 -7.21 10.13
CA ASP A 14 11.84 -7.63 11.26
C ASP A 14 10.36 -7.39 10.91
N TYR A 15 9.85 -8.13 9.94
CA TYR A 15 8.47 -8.00 9.47
C TYR A 15 7.47 -8.24 10.59
N ARG A 16 6.54 -7.29 10.74
CA ARG A 16 5.49 -7.36 11.78
C ARG A 16 4.12 -7.38 11.15
N ILE A 17 3.29 -8.33 11.59
CA ILE A 17 1.89 -8.40 11.20
C ILE A 17 1.05 -7.60 12.17
N LYS A 18 0.38 -6.56 11.65
CA LYS A 18 -0.66 -5.80 12.37
C LYS A 18 -2.01 -6.34 11.95
N ARG A 19 -2.75 -6.90 12.90
CA ARG A 19 -4.11 -7.44 12.67
C ARG A 19 -5.12 -6.52 13.32
N LEU A 20 -6.18 -6.21 12.57
CA LEU A 20 -7.32 -5.45 13.07
C LEU A 20 -8.61 -5.99 12.46
N THR A 21 -9.70 -5.77 13.19
CA THR A 21 -11.05 -6.01 12.70
C THR A 21 -11.70 -4.66 12.42
N LEU A 22 -12.24 -4.48 11.22
CA LEU A 22 -12.95 -3.28 10.83
C LEU A 22 -14.41 -3.61 10.59
N ARG A 23 -15.30 -2.92 11.31
CA ARG A 23 -16.75 -3.05 11.13
C ARG A 23 -17.24 -2.00 10.15
N LEU A 24 -17.87 -2.46 9.07
CA LEU A 24 -18.44 -1.60 8.03
C LEU A 24 -19.96 -1.78 8.03
N PRO A 25 -20.74 -0.69 8.24
CA PRO A 25 -22.21 -0.78 8.36
C PRO A 25 -22.91 -1.38 7.15
N HIS A 26 -22.35 -1.18 5.97
CA HIS A 26 -22.95 -1.61 4.70
C HIS A 26 -22.28 -2.84 4.11
N LEU A 27 -21.40 -3.54 4.88
CA LEU A 27 -20.72 -4.73 4.38
C LEU A 27 -21.73 -5.84 4.09
N PRO A 28 -21.81 -6.31 2.83
CA PRO A 28 -22.67 -7.43 2.49
C PRO A 28 -22.26 -8.71 3.24
N LYS A 29 -23.23 -9.55 3.57
CA LYS A 29 -23.00 -10.78 4.37
C LYS A 29 -22.01 -11.74 3.73
N ALA A 30 -21.95 -11.79 2.41
CA ALA A 30 -20.98 -12.64 1.71
C ALA A 30 -19.53 -12.25 2.00
N PHE A 31 -19.28 -11.01 2.40
CA PHE A 31 -17.97 -10.46 2.72
C PHE A 31 -17.66 -10.42 4.22
N ASP A 32 -18.58 -10.86 5.08
CA ASP A 32 -18.35 -10.90 6.52
C ASP A 32 -17.24 -11.93 6.85
N GLY A 33 -16.17 -11.47 7.48
CA GLY A 33 -14.99 -12.27 7.80
C GLY A 33 -13.93 -12.36 6.72
N ILE A 34 -14.10 -11.66 5.60
CA ILE A 34 -13.07 -11.55 4.54
C ILE A 34 -11.81 -10.90 5.12
N ARG A 35 -10.66 -11.49 4.80
CA ARG A 35 -9.34 -10.98 5.18
C ARG A 35 -8.72 -10.22 4.02
N LEU A 36 -8.49 -8.94 4.23
CA LEU A 36 -7.75 -8.08 3.32
C LEU A 36 -6.33 -7.89 3.86
N ALA A 37 -5.32 -8.32 3.10
CA ALA A 37 -3.93 -8.01 3.39
C ALA A 37 -3.53 -6.73 2.66
N GLN A 38 -2.92 -5.79 3.37
CA GLN A 38 -2.28 -4.62 2.76
C GLN A 38 -0.77 -4.70 2.90
N ILE A 39 -0.07 -4.47 1.80
CA ILE A 39 1.36 -4.16 1.75
C ILE A 39 1.56 -2.86 0.98
N SER A 40 2.63 -2.17 1.25
CA SER A 40 2.97 -0.89 0.61
C SER A 40 4.48 -0.70 0.56
N ASP A 41 4.94 0.21 -0.27
CA ASP A 41 6.31 0.71 -0.23
C ASP A 41 7.34 -0.43 -0.20
N ILE A 42 7.32 -1.26 -1.24
CA ILE A 42 8.23 -2.41 -1.37
C ILE A 42 9.66 -1.91 -1.59
N HIS A 43 9.84 -0.92 -2.47
CA HIS A 43 11.16 -0.36 -2.77
C HIS A 43 12.21 -1.43 -3.09
N SER A 44 11.90 -2.26 -4.09
CA SER A 44 12.68 -3.46 -4.45
C SER A 44 14.18 -3.19 -4.68
N GLY A 45 14.53 -1.99 -5.15
CA GLY A 45 15.91 -1.57 -5.32
C GLY A 45 16.71 -1.38 -4.03
N SER A 46 16.06 -1.35 -2.88
CA SER A 46 16.73 -1.23 -1.58
C SER A 46 17.13 -2.56 -0.96
N PHE A 47 16.51 -3.66 -1.37
CA PHE A 47 16.72 -4.96 -0.74
C PHE A 47 18.10 -5.56 -1.05
N TRP A 48 18.73 -6.10 -0.02
CA TRP A 48 19.99 -6.84 -0.11
C TRP A 48 19.88 -8.30 0.40
N ASN A 49 18.79 -8.64 1.11
CA ASN A 49 18.57 -9.97 1.69
C ASN A 49 17.28 -10.59 1.13
N LYS A 50 17.40 -11.27 -0.01
CA LYS A 50 16.28 -11.91 -0.69
C LYS A 50 15.57 -12.97 0.16
N THR A 51 16.31 -13.73 0.97
CA THR A 51 15.74 -14.76 1.86
C THR A 51 14.82 -14.13 2.90
N ALA A 52 15.22 -13.00 3.49
CA ALA A 52 14.38 -12.30 4.45
C ALA A 52 13.09 -11.75 3.78
N VAL A 53 13.21 -11.20 2.57
CA VAL A 53 12.05 -10.74 1.78
C VAL A 53 11.08 -11.89 1.47
N GLN A 54 11.60 -13.06 1.09
CA GLN A 54 10.80 -14.29 0.91
C GLN A 54 10.05 -14.65 2.20
N GLY A 55 10.76 -14.60 3.34
CA GLY A 55 10.12 -14.84 4.65
C GLY A 55 8.96 -13.89 4.93
N GLY A 56 9.10 -12.61 4.59
CA GLY A 56 8.02 -11.63 4.69
C GLY A 56 6.81 -11.97 3.82
N VAL A 57 7.04 -12.38 2.56
CA VAL A 57 5.98 -12.82 1.64
C VAL A 57 5.29 -14.10 2.16
N GLU A 58 6.06 -15.06 2.68
CA GLU A 58 5.50 -16.26 3.30
C GLU A 58 4.63 -15.92 4.53
N MET A 59 5.01 -14.93 5.32
CA MET A 59 4.19 -14.47 6.45
C MET A 59 2.83 -13.97 5.97
N ILE A 60 2.77 -13.20 4.88
CA ILE A 60 1.50 -12.74 4.28
C ILE A 60 0.65 -13.95 3.86
N MET A 61 1.24 -14.90 3.15
CA MET A 61 0.50 -16.04 2.61
C MET A 61 0.01 -17.00 3.71
N ARG A 62 0.70 -17.10 4.84
CA ARG A 62 0.23 -17.85 6.03
C ARG A 62 -1.04 -17.27 6.64
N GLU A 63 -1.29 -15.96 6.49
CA GLU A 63 -2.53 -15.32 6.93
C GLU A 63 -3.73 -15.68 6.04
N LYS A 64 -3.51 -16.31 4.89
CA LYS A 64 -4.54 -16.72 3.92
C LYS A 64 -5.49 -15.57 3.57
N PRO A 65 -4.98 -14.46 3.04
CA PRO A 65 -5.81 -13.33 2.67
C PRO A 65 -6.75 -13.72 1.51
N ASP A 66 -7.97 -13.18 1.57
CA ASP A 66 -8.95 -13.31 0.48
C ASP A 66 -8.71 -12.25 -0.60
N ILE A 67 -8.21 -11.08 -0.19
CA ILE A 67 -7.83 -9.95 -1.05
C ILE A 67 -6.44 -9.49 -0.63
N ILE A 68 -5.60 -9.11 -1.59
CA ILE A 68 -4.35 -8.41 -1.32
C ILE A 68 -4.40 -7.04 -1.99
N ALA A 69 -4.09 -5.98 -1.24
CA ALA A 69 -3.95 -4.62 -1.73
C ALA A 69 -2.50 -4.17 -1.61
N PHE A 70 -1.88 -3.83 -2.74
CA PHE A 70 -0.56 -3.21 -2.80
C PHE A 70 -0.72 -1.71 -3.09
N THR A 71 -0.34 -0.87 -2.14
CA THR A 71 -0.62 0.57 -2.18
C THR A 71 0.54 1.43 -2.70
N GLY A 72 1.31 0.91 -3.67
CA GLY A 72 2.30 1.66 -4.45
C GLY A 72 3.73 1.63 -3.93
N ASP A 73 4.63 2.27 -4.68
CA ASP A 73 6.07 2.27 -4.51
C ASP A 73 6.70 0.87 -4.58
N LEU A 74 6.58 0.26 -5.78
CA LEU A 74 7.21 -1.03 -6.09
C LEU A 74 8.73 -0.90 -6.18
N VAL A 75 9.20 0.20 -6.74
CA VAL A 75 10.62 0.47 -7.01
C VAL A 75 11.09 1.77 -6.34
N ASN A 76 12.40 2.02 -6.33
CA ASN A 76 12.97 3.29 -5.87
C ASN A 76 12.99 4.34 -6.98
N ASN A 77 13.50 3.96 -8.16
CA ASN A 77 13.76 4.88 -9.24
C ASN A 77 13.50 4.30 -10.62
N GLN A 78 13.63 2.98 -10.82
CA GLN A 78 13.53 2.33 -12.11
C GLN A 78 13.00 0.91 -12.02
N THR A 79 12.33 0.47 -13.07
CA THR A 79 11.59 -0.79 -13.06
C THR A 79 12.48 -2.03 -12.98
N ASP A 80 13.70 -2.00 -13.50
CA ASP A 80 14.60 -3.13 -13.46
C ASP A 80 15.00 -3.55 -12.04
N GLU A 81 14.82 -2.69 -11.06
CA GLU A 81 15.03 -2.99 -9.63
C GLU A 81 14.16 -4.16 -9.14
N VAL A 82 12.99 -4.38 -9.73
CA VAL A 82 12.10 -5.47 -9.34
C VAL A 82 12.52 -6.83 -9.89
N ASN A 83 13.34 -6.87 -10.94
CA ASN A 83 13.67 -8.10 -11.67
C ASN A 83 14.20 -9.23 -10.78
N ALA A 84 15.04 -8.89 -9.79
CA ALA A 84 15.59 -9.86 -8.85
C ALA A 84 14.54 -10.45 -7.89
N TYR A 85 13.36 -9.81 -7.77
CA TYR A 85 12.32 -10.12 -6.79
C TYR A 85 11.00 -10.57 -7.42
N VAL A 86 10.88 -10.62 -8.74
CA VAL A 86 9.66 -11.08 -9.43
C VAL A 86 9.23 -12.45 -8.90
N ASN A 87 10.15 -13.40 -8.81
CA ASN A 87 9.88 -14.75 -8.31
C ASN A 87 9.64 -14.86 -6.79
N VAL A 88 9.67 -13.73 -6.08
CA VAL A 88 9.30 -13.61 -4.67
C VAL A 88 7.90 -13.06 -4.55
N PHE A 89 7.65 -11.90 -5.17
CA PHE A 89 6.37 -11.20 -5.07
C PHE A 89 5.27 -11.81 -5.94
N ASP A 90 5.60 -12.60 -6.98
CA ASP A 90 4.64 -13.39 -7.75
C ASP A 90 3.95 -14.50 -6.92
N LYS A 91 4.43 -14.78 -5.71
CA LYS A 91 3.81 -15.70 -4.76
C LYS A 91 2.61 -15.08 -4.03
N LEU A 92 2.48 -13.77 -4.03
CA LEU A 92 1.31 -13.11 -3.46
C LEU A 92 0.09 -13.41 -4.33
N LYS A 93 -0.81 -14.25 -3.80
CA LYS A 93 -2.03 -14.69 -4.47
C LYS A 93 -3.19 -14.63 -3.47
N ALA A 94 -4.34 -14.23 -3.95
CA ALA A 94 -5.55 -14.20 -3.16
C ALA A 94 -6.77 -14.61 -4.01
N PRO A 95 -7.73 -15.37 -3.46
CA PRO A 95 -8.87 -15.89 -4.22
C PRO A 95 -9.72 -14.82 -4.90
N LEU A 96 -9.85 -13.64 -4.28
CA LEU A 96 -10.64 -12.53 -4.79
C LEU A 96 -9.81 -11.46 -5.51
N GLY A 97 -8.50 -11.67 -5.62
CA GLY A 97 -7.61 -10.84 -6.40
C GLY A 97 -6.48 -10.18 -5.62
N VAL A 98 -5.47 -9.75 -6.37
CA VAL A 98 -4.36 -8.91 -5.91
C VAL A 98 -4.47 -7.62 -6.68
N PHE A 99 -4.81 -6.53 -6.00
CA PHE A 99 -5.00 -5.20 -6.59
C PHE A 99 -3.83 -4.31 -6.22
N SER A 100 -3.37 -3.52 -7.17
CA SER A 100 -2.24 -2.62 -6.95
C SER A 100 -2.48 -1.24 -7.52
N ILE A 101 -1.75 -0.27 -7.02
CA ILE A 101 -1.66 1.09 -7.55
C ILE A 101 -0.21 1.52 -7.63
N THR A 102 0.05 2.67 -8.26
CA THR A 102 1.37 3.31 -8.27
C THR A 102 1.52 4.30 -7.11
N GLY A 103 2.75 4.40 -6.58
CA GLY A 103 3.17 5.47 -5.68
C GLY A 103 4.08 6.47 -6.40
N ASN A 104 4.63 7.44 -5.69
CA ASN A 104 5.40 8.52 -6.28
C ASN A 104 6.77 8.07 -6.86
N HIS A 105 7.34 6.99 -6.36
CA HIS A 105 8.60 6.44 -6.84
C HIS A 105 8.46 5.66 -8.16
N ASP A 106 7.28 5.20 -8.48
CA ASP A 106 7.02 4.32 -9.63
C ASP A 106 7.13 5.03 -11.00
N TYR A 107 7.16 6.36 -11.04
CA TYR A 107 7.23 7.13 -12.29
C TYR A 107 8.65 7.46 -12.76
N GLY A 108 9.68 7.09 -12.00
CA GLY A 108 11.06 7.41 -12.33
C GLY A 108 11.40 8.91 -12.24
N ASP A 109 10.66 9.66 -11.41
CA ASP A 109 10.82 11.12 -11.26
C ASP A 109 12.06 11.50 -10.44
N TYR A 110 12.66 10.55 -9.71
CA TYR A 110 13.78 10.80 -8.79
C TYR A 110 15.14 10.47 -9.37
N ARG A 111 15.20 10.20 -10.67
CA ARG A 111 16.47 10.03 -11.40
C ARG A 111 16.50 10.85 -12.69
N SER A 112 17.71 11.11 -13.19
CA SER A 112 17.89 11.68 -14.52
C SER A 112 17.80 10.60 -15.61
N TRP A 113 17.12 10.91 -16.69
CA TRP A 113 16.96 10.07 -17.88
C TRP A 113 17.66 10.75 -19.06
N ASN A 114 18.31 9.98 -19.93
CA ASN A 114 18.94 10.56 -21.13
C ASN A 114 17.90 11.11 -22.09
N THR A 115 16.74 10.44 -22.20
CA THR A 115 15.64 10.85 -23.05
C THR A 115 14.29 10.71 -22.35
N ARG A 116 13.29 11.45 -22.84
CA ARG A 116 11.90 11.28 -22.37
C ARG A 116 11.35 9.91 -22.77
N GLU A 117 11.86 9.33 -23.85
CA GLU A 117 11.47 8.00 -24.30
C GLU A 117 11.91 6.92 -23.33
N GLU A 118 13.15 6.96 -22.85
CA GLU A 118 13.64 6.04 -21.82
C GLU A 118 12.76 6.08 -20.57
N LYS A 119 12.37 7.26 -20.12
CA LYS A 119 11.46 7.41 -18.97
C LYS A 119 10.08 6.80 -19.24
N ARG A 120 9.51 7.02 -20.43
CA ARG A 120 8.22 6.43 -20.81
C ARG A 120 8.30 4.92 -20.89
N GLN A 121 9.39 4.39 -21.46
CA GLN A 121 9.60 2.95 -21.54
C GLN A 121 9.72 2.34 -20.14
N ASN A 122 10.47 2.95 -19.24
CA ASN A 122 10.57 2.51 -17.85
C ASN A 122 9.19 2.42 -17.17
N PHE A 123 8.30 3.36 -17.41
CA PHE A 123 6.94 3.31 -16.85
C PHE A 123 6.09 2.22 -17.53
N ALA A 124 6.23 2.02 -18.84
CA ALA A 124 5.58 0.91 -19.54
C ALA A 124 6.05 -0.45 -19.00
N ASP A 125 7.35 -0.57 -18.74
CA ASP A 125 7.94 -1.76 -18.12
C ASP A 125 7.42 -1.98 -16.69
N LEU A 126 7.14 -0.90 -15.94
CA LEU A 126 6.52 -0.99 -14.61
C LEU A 126 5.11 -1.58 -14.69
N VAL A 127 4.31 -1.12 -15.63
CA VAL A 127 2.95 -1.67 -15.86
C VAL A 127 3.04 -3.17 -16.20
N GLU A 128 3.99 -3.54 -17.05
CA GLU A 128 4.23 -4.94 -17.39
C GLU A 128 4.75 -5.75 -16.19
N ALA A 129 5.57 -5.15 -15.33
CA ALA A 129 6.05 -5.81 -14.11
C ALA A 129 4.87 -6.19 -13.19
N HIS A 130 3.89 -5.29 -12.98
CA HIS A 130 2.68 -5.62 -12.23
C HIS A 130 1.91 -6.78 -12.85
N ARG A 131 1.78 -6.82 -14.18
CA ARG A 131 1.16 -7.92 -14.91
C ARG A 131 1.91 -9.25 -14.70
N LEU A 132 3.24 -9.24 -14.77
CA LEU A 132 4.07 -10.42 -14.52
C LEU A 132 3.98 -10.92 -13.09
N LEU A 133 3.83 -10.02 -12.11
CA LEU A 133 3.55 -10.36 -10.72
C LEU A 133 2.15 -10.97 -10.53
N GLY A 134 1.26 -10.79 -11.50
CA GLY A 134 -0.14 -11.22 -11.45
C GLY A 134 -1.01 -10.26 -10.63
N TYR A 135 -0.64 -8.99 -10.58
CA TYR A 135 -1.39 -7.94 -9.91
C TYR A 135 -2.29 -7.20 -10.92
N ASP A 136 -3.51 -6.91 -10.52
CA ASP A 136 -4.41 -6.03 -11.25
C ASP A 136 -4.07 -4.57 -10.88
N LEU A 137 -3.28 -3.92 -11.74
CA LEU A 137 -2.86 -2.53 -11.55
C LEU A 137 -3.99 -1.59 -11.92
N LEU A 138 -4.48 -0.83 -10.95
CA LEU A 138 -5.54 0.14 -11.11
C LEU A 138 -4.96 1.54 -11.34
N MET A 139 -5.21 2.07 -12.53
CA MET A 139 -4.73 3.38 -12.95
C MET A 139 -5.91 4.34 -13.19
N ASN A 140 -6.43 4.90 -12.08
CA ASN A 140 -7.65 5.72 -12.07
C ASN A 140 -8.88 4.93 -12.55
N GLU A 141 -9.11 3.77 -11.98
CA GLU A 141 -10.18 2.85 -12.32
C GLU A 141 -10.62 2.04 -11.10
N HIS A 142 -11.68 1.26 -11.24
CA HIS A 142 -12.17 0.38 -10.17
C HIS A 142 -12.44 -1.04 -10.67
N ARG A 143 -12.56 -1.95 -9.71
CA ARG A 143 -13.06 -3.32 -9.93
C ARG A 143 -14.20 -3.61 -8.97
N THR A 144 -15.21 -4.27 -9.46
CA THR A 144 -16.29 -4.81 -8.64
C THR A 144 -16.00 -6.28 -8.36
N ILE A 145 -15.87 -6.62 -7.09
CA ILE A 145 -15.71 -8.00 -6.64
C ILE A 145 -17.08 -8.53 -6.28
N THR A 146 -17.49 -9.63 -6.91
CA THR A 146 -18.77 -10.28 -6.63
C THR A 146 -18.56 -11.62 -5.95
N LEU A 147 -19.25 -11.83 -4.83
CA LEU A 147 -19.25 -13.07 -4.07
C LEU A 147 -20.68 -13.42 -3.67
N LYS A 148 -21.15 -14.60 -4.08
CA LYS A 148 -22.53 -15.09 -3.80
C LYS A 148 -23.64 -14.09 -4.20
N GLY A 149 -23.44 -13.34 -5.28
CA GLY A 149 -24.39 -12.35 -5.78
C GLY A 149 -24.34 -10.98 -5.10
N GLU A 150 -23.53 -10.80 -4.08
CA GLU A 150 -23.26 -9.52 -3.42
C GLU A 150 -21.93 -8.93 -3.90
N SER A 151 -21.72 -7.63 -3.76
CA SER A 151 -20.52 -6.99 -4.28
C SER A 151 -19.94 -5.91 -3.38
N ILE A 152 -18.62 -5.74 -3.50
CA ILE A 152 -17.85 -4.59 -3.01
C ILE A 152 -17.03 -4.01 -4.15
N SER A 153 -16.57 -2.77 -4.04
CA SER A 153 -15.68 -2.16 -5.05
C SER A 153 -14.31 -1.85 -4.47
N ILE A 154 -13.28 -2.21 -5.23
CA ILE A 154 -11.91 -1.72 -5.03
C ILE A 154 -11.66 -0.61 -6.05
N ILE A 155 -11.40 0.59 -5.56
CA ILE A 155 -11.11 1.77 -6.37
C ILE A 155 -9.61 2.03 -6.26
N GLY A 156 -8.92 2.20 -7.37
CA GLY A 156 -7.49 2.49 -7.37
C GLY A 156 -7.17 3.72 -8.19
N ILE A 157 -6.35 4.58 -7.63
CA ILE A 157 -5.86 5.75 -8.34
C ILE A 157 -4.34 5.73 -8.46
N GLU A 158 -3.85 6.37 -9.50
CA GLU A 158 -2.43 6.69 -9.62
C GLU A 158 -1.99 7.61 -8.47
N ASN A 159 -0.68 7.85 -8.33
CA ASN A 159 -0.20 8.68 -7.23
C ASN A 159 -0.91 10.03 -7.17
N TRP A 160 -1.47 10.35 -6.02
CA TRP A 160 -2.04 11.66 -5.70
C TRP A 160 -1.13 12.32 -4.67
N GLY A 161 -0.20 13.15 -5.14
CA GLY A 161 0.79 13.78 -4.29
C GLY A 161 0.41 15.18 -3.85
N VAL A 162 0.92 15.60 -2.70
CA VAL A 162 0.83 16.98 -2.20
C VAL A 162 2.16 17.71 -2.43
N GLY A 163 2.07 19.01 -2.74
CA GLY A 163 3.25 19.85 -2.93
C GLY A 163 4.03 19.48 -4.18
N ARG A 164 5.26 18.97 -4.00
CA ARG A 164 6.17 18.60 -5.11
C ARG A 164 6.01 17.17 -5.62
N PHE A 165 5.20 16.35 -4.97
CA PHE A 165 4.99 14.98 -5.41
C PHE A 165 4.06 14.93 -6.62
N SER A 166 4.32 13.98 -7.51
CA SER A 166 3.55 13.81 -8.75
C SER A 166 2.07 13.58 -8.45
N LYS A 167 1.20 14.24 -9.23
CA LYS A 167 -0.24 14.18 -9.06
C LYS A 167 -0.92 13.71 -10.34
N TYR A 168 -1.00 12.39 -10.51
CA TYR A 168 -1.66 11.71 -11.64
C TYR A 168 -2.99 11.10 -11.26
N GLY A 169 -3.26 10.94 -9.96
CA GLY A 169 -4.49 10.36 -9.41
C GLY A 169 -5.73 11.20 -9.76
N GLN A 170 -6.75 10.53 -10.32
CA GLN A 170 -8.04 11.09 -10.74
C GLN A 170 -9.14 10.27 -10.08
N LEU A 171 -9.55 10.66 -8.86
CA LEU A 171 -10.55 9.92 -8.10
C LEU A 171 -11.94 10.00 -8.74
N ASP A 172 -12.29 11.13 -9.33
CA ASP A 172 -13.54 11.32 -10.07
C ASP A 172 -13.68 10.29 -11.20
N LYS A 173 -12.62 10.06 -11.96
CA LYS A 173 -12.58 9.04 -13.03
C LYS A 173 -12.68 7.62 -12.46
N ALA A 174 -11.89 7.31 -11.43
CA ALA A 174 -11.87 5.99 -10.81
C ALA A 174 -13.19 5.63 -10.15
N TYR A 175 -13.87 6.63 -9.59
CA TYR A 175 -15.13 6.49 -8.88
C TYR A 175 -16.37 6.42 -9.81
N ALA A 176 -16.24 6.92 -11.03
CA ALA A 176 -17.35 7.00 -11.97
C ALA A 176 -18.00 5.62 -12.23
N GLY A 177 -19.29 5.50 -11.94
CA GLY A 177 -20.04 4.25 -12.13
C GLY A 177 -19.93 3.21 -11.01
N VAL A 178 -19.23 3.52 -9.92
CA VAL A 178 -19.18 2.65 -8.74
C VAL A 178 -20.53 2.63 -8.04
N GLN A 179 -21.13 1.43 -7.88
CA GLN A 179 -22.46 1.27 -7.26
C GLN A 179 -22.47 0.30 -6.07
N ALA A 180 -21.36 -0.41 -5.82
CA ALA A 180 -21.31 -1.35 -4.70
C ALA A 180 -21.52 -0.63 -3.35
N PRO A 181 -22.19 -1.29 -2.38
CA PRO A 181 -22.51 -0.69 -1.08
C PRO A 181 -21.26 -0.40 -0.22
N VAL A 182 -20.17 -1.15 -0.41
CA VAL A 182 -18.89 -0.89 0.24
C VAL A 182 -17.81 -0.56 -0.79
N LYS A 183 -17.07 0.49 -0.52
CA LYS A 183 -16.04 1.06 -1.38
C LYS A 183 -14.72 1.14 -0.65
N ILE A 184 -13.70 0.45 -1.16
CA ILE A 184 -12.34 0.46 -0.65
C ILE A 184 -11.46 1.20 -1.65
N LEU A 185 -10.86 2.31 -1.23
CA LEU A 185 -9.98 3.14 -2.05
C LEU A 185 -8.51 2.80 -1.76
N LEU A 186 -7.75 2.52 -2.81
CA LEU A 186 -6.30 2.46 -2.77
C LEU A 186 -5.76 3.80 -3.26
N SER A 187 -5.03 4.52 -2.40
CA SER A 187 -4.39 5.80 -2.72
C SER A 187 -3.11 5.94 -1.90
N HIS A 188 -1.98 6.06 -2.57
CA HIS A 188 -0.67 5.95 -1.95
C HIS A 188 -0.40 6.98 -0.85
N ASP A 189 -0.62 8.28 -1.13
CA ASP A 189 -0.37 9.38 -0.18
C ASP A 189 -1.56 9.58 0.77
N PRO A 190 -1.38 9.43 2.10
CA PRO A 190 -2.45 9.61 3.08
C PRO A 190 -3.01 11.04 3.14
N SER A 191 -2.28 12.04 2.64
CA SER A 191 -2.74 13.43 2.60
C SER A 191 -3.98 13.61 1.70
N HIS A 192 -4.21 12.70 0.76
CA HIS A 192 -5.41 12.66 -0.08
C HIS A 192 -6.70 12.54 0.75
N TRP A 193 -6.64 11.86 1.90
CA TRP A 193 -7.75 11.68 2.82
C TRP A 193 -8.42 13.00 3.23
N ASP A 194 -7.64 13.90 3.86
CA ASP A 194 -8.16 15.19 4.32
C ASP A 194 -8.35 16.19 3.18
N ALA A 195 -7.58 16.06 2.10
CA ALA A 195 -7.64 17.00 0.98
C ALA A 195 -8.92 16.83 0.16
N GLN A 196 -9.31 15.60 -0.16
CA GLN A 196 -10.41 15.32 -1.07
C GLN A 196 -11.37 14.24 -0.55
N VAL A 197 -10.87 13.05 -0.16
CA VAL A 197 -11.70 11.85 0.04
C VAL A 197 -12.80 12.07 1.07
N ARG A 198 -12.47 12.56 2.26
CA ARG A 198 -13.45 12.78 3.32
C ARG A 198 -14.56 13.77 2.96
N LYS A 199 -14.24 14.75 2.14
CA LYS A 199 -15.13 15.88 1.85
C LYS A 199 -16.04 15.62 0.66
N GLU A 200 -15.45 15.03 -0.38
CA GLU A 200 -16.12 14.91 -1.68
C GLU A 200 -16.70 13.50 -1.92
N TYR A 201 -16.16 12.49 -1.20
CA TYR A 201 -16.54 11.08 -1.35
C TYR A 201 -16.87 10.44 0.01
N PRO A 202 -17.92 10.93 0.71
CA PRO A 202 -18.23 10.49 2.08
C PRO A 202 -18.71 9.05 2.19
N ASP A 203 -18.98 8.38 1.09
CA ASP A 203 -19.41 7.00 0.98
C ASP A 203 -18.26 6.02 0.62
N ILE A 204 -17.02 6.49 0.59
CA ILE A 204 -15.84 5.61 0.62
C ILE A 204 -15.65 5.15 2.06
N ASP A 205 -15.79 3.84 2.30
CA ASP A 205 -15.75 3.26 3.65
C ASP A 205 -14.34 3.14 4.20
N LEU A 206 -13.39 2.75 3.34
CA LEU A 206 -12.00 2.52 3.73
C LEU A 206 -11.04 3.05 2.66
N MET A 207 -10.09 3.87 3.07
CA MET A 207 -8.92 4.23 2.26
C MET A 207 -7.68 3.51 2.80
N LEU A 208 -6.91 2.89 1.91
CA LEU A 208 -5.62 2.26 2.20
C LEU A 208 -4.50 3.10 1.59
N ALA A 209 -3.53 3.48 2.41
CA ALA A 209 -2.39 4.31 2.02
C ALA A 209 -1.06 3.78 2.59
N GLY A 210 0.05 4.28 2.05
CA GLY A 210 1.41 4.02 2.51
C GLY A 210 2.23 5.30 2.63
N HIS A 211 3.31 5.40 1.82
CA HIS A 211 4.10 6.60 1.57
C HIS A 211 4.98 7.11 2.71
N THR A 212 4.49 7.09 3.94
CA THR A 212 5.16 7.77 5.07
C THR A 212 6.33 6.99 5.65
N HIS A 213 6.35 5.67 5.46
CA HIS A 213 7.27 4.72 6.10
C HIS A 213 7.34 4.78 7.64
N GLY A 214 6.49 5.59 8.30
CA GLY A 214 6.72 5.99 9.68
C GLY A 214 8.13 6.60 9.86
N PHE A 215 8.66 7.23 8.79
CA PHE A 215 10.02 7.76 8.67
C PHE A 215 11.12 6.70 8.88
N GLN A 216 10.77 5.40 8.93
CA GLN A 216 11.66 4.27 9.26
C GLN A 216 12.34 4.41 10.63
N PHE A 217 11.98 5.43 11.39
CA PHE A 217 12.54 5.78 12.69
C PHE A 217 11.47 6.23 13.66
N GLY A 218 11.47 5.66 14.87
CA GLY A 218 10.50 6.06 15.88
C GLY A 218 10.48 5.13 17.08
N VAL A 219 9.44 5.28 17.89
CA VAL A 219 9.17 4.46 19.07
C VAL A 219 7.70 4.09 19.11
N GLU A 220 7.40 2.82 19.34
CA GLU A 220 6.05 2.33 19.60
C GLU A 220 6.07 1.42 20.82
N VAL A 221 5.39 1.85 21.91
CA VAL A 221 5.28 1.08 23.15
C VAL A 221 3.83 1.18 23.65
N GLY A 222 3.12 0.08 23.60
CA GLY A 222 1.69 0.05 23.94
C GLY A 222 0.91 0.98 23.01
N ASN A 223 0.18 1.93 23.60
CA ASN A 223 -0.60 2.92 22.83
C ASN A 223 0.20 4.17 22.42
N PHE A 224 1.41 4.31 22.93
CA PHE A 224 2.27 5.44 22.56
C PHE A 224 3.02 5.13 21.27
N LYS A 225 2.90 6.04 20.30
CA LYS A 225 3.69 6.01 19.06
C LYS A 225 4.24 7.39 18.76
N TRP A 226 5.51 7.45 18.41
CA TRP A 226 6.20 8.65 18.01
C TRP A 226 7.13 8.40 16.82
N SER A 227 7.10 9.26 15.85
CA SER A 227 8.03 9.30 14.73
C SER A 227 8.14 10.73 14.22
N PRO A 228 9.28 11.14 13.62
CA PRO A 228 9.37 12.41 12.90
C PRO A 228 8.30 12.58 11.82
N SER A 229 7.75 11.49 11.30
CA SER A 229 6.67 11.49 10.30
C SER A 229 5.45 12.31 10.74
N GLN A 230 5.16 12.38 12.05
CA GLN A 230 4.02 13.14 12.59
C GLN A 230 4.10 14.66 12.35
N TYR A 231 5.29 15.19 12.08
CA TYR A 231 5.48 16.61 11.78
C TYR A 231 5.26 16.93 10.30
N ALA A 232 5.29 15.91 9.44
CA ALA A 232 5.04 16.04 8.00
C ALA A 232 3.64 15.59 7.61
N TYR A 233 3.11 14.56 8.26
CA TYR A 233 1.82 13.94 7.93
C TYR A 233 0.95 13.86 9.19
N LYS A 234 -0.26 14.41 9.10
CA LYS A 234 -1.26 14.30 10.18
C LYS A 234 -1.65 12.84 10.42
N GLN A 235 -1.87 12.09 9.33
CA GLN A 235 -2.11 10.65 9.35
C GLN A 235 -0.86 9.95 8.82
N TRP A 236 -0.05 9.39 9.71
CA TRP A 236 1.24 8.84 9.34
C TRP A 236 1.41 7.33 9.59
N ALA A 237 0.58 6.68 10.38
CA ALA A 237 0.63 5.23 10.63
C ALA A 237 -0.63 4.70 11.34
N GLY A 238 -1.12 3.54 10.90
CA GLY A 238 -2.23 2.82 11.53
C GLY A 238 -3.61 3.35 11.13
N LEU A 239 -4.61 3.01 11.93
CA LEU A 239 -6.02 3.31 11.65
C LEU A 239 -6.42 4.71 12.14
N TYR A 240 -7.13 5.43 11.29
CA TYR A 240 -7.83 6.68 11.58
C TYR A 240 -9.29 6.54 11.20
N THR A 241 -10.18 7.12 11.99
CA THR A 241 -11.63 7.03 11.78
C THR A 241 -12.27 8.40 11.93
N GLU A 242 -13.11 8.76 10.98
CA GLU A 242 -13.92 9.98 11.00
C GLU A 242 -15.35 9.63 10.56
N GLY A 243 -16.28 9.61 11.52
CA GLY A 243 -17.63 9.11 11.27
C GLY A 243 -17.62 7.63 10.88
N GLN A 244 -18.10 7.33 9.68
CA GLN A 244 -18.12 5.97 9.13
C GLN A 244 -16.97 5.70 8.16
N GLN A 245 -16.12 6.68 7.90
CA GLN A 245 -14.97 6.56 7.01
C GLN A 245 -13.72 6.16 7.79
N HIS A 246 -12.92 5.31 7.18
CA HIS A 246 -11.68 4.82 7.74
C HIS A 246 -10.50 5.06 6.79
N LEU A 247 -9.36 5.42 7.35
CA LEU A 247 -8.07 5.43 6.66
C LEU A 247 -7.11 4.52 7.40
N TYR A 248 -6.46 3.62 6.69
CA TYR A 248 -5.33 2.89 7.23
C TYR A 248 -4.05 3.27 6.50
N VAL A 249 -3.04 3.69 7.25
CA VAL A 249 -1.71 4.05 6.72
C VAL A 249 -0.71 2.98 7.12
N ASN A 250 -0.27 2.19 6.13
CA ASN A 250 0.75 1.16 6.28
C ASN A 250 2.14 1.80 6.30
N ARG A 251 3.06 1.27 7.13
CA ARG A 251 4.43 1.81 7.28
C ARG A 251 5.43 1.31 6.26
N GLY A 252 4.97 0.52 5.29
CA GLY A 252 5.79 -0.04 4.23
C GLY A 252 6.42 -1.39 4.57
N PHE A 253 6.56 -2.20 3.54
CA PHE A 253 7.20 -3.52 3.57
C PHE A 253 8.72 -3.40 3.43
N GLY A 254 9.18 -2.50 2.58
CA GLY A 254 10.60 -2.22 2.35
C GLY A 254 11.13 -1.00 3.10
N TYR A 255 12.15 -0.38 2.54
CA TYR A 255 12.78 0.83 3.08
C TYR A 255 13.42 1.63 1.93
N ILE A 256 13.65 2.92 2.17
CA ILE A 256 14.29 3.82 1.20
C ILE A 256 15.17 4.85 1.90
N GLY A 257 16.23 5.31 1.23
CA GLY A 257 17.18 6.28 1.77
C GLY A 257 18.08 5.66 2.83
N TYR A 258 17.66 5.67 4.09
CA TYR A 258 18.37 4.92 5.13
C TYR A 258 18.13 3.41 4.96
N PRO A 259 19.18 2.57 4.84
CA PRO A 259 19.03 1.15 4.52
C PRO A 259 18.64 0.31 5.75
N GLY A 260 17.69 0.79 6.53
CA GLY A 260 17.28 0.14 7.77
C GLY A 260 16.02 0.72 8.39
N ARG A 261 15.58 0.11 9.51
CA ARG A 261 14.43 0.55 10.30
C ARG A 261 14.77 0.50 11.79
N ILE A 262 14.48 1.57 12.51
CA ILE A 262 14.76 1.70 13.94
C ILE A 262 13.45 2.03 14.66
N GLY A 263 12.91 1.07 15.44
CA GLY A 263 11.68 1.23 16.21
C GLY A 263 10.40 1.32 15.37
N MET A 264 10.53 1.36 14.02
CA MET A 264 9.44 1.31 13.04
C MET A 264 9.65 0.13 12.09
N PRO A 265 9.37 -1.11 12.53
CA PRO A 265 9.60 -2.31 11.73
C PRO A 265 8.76 -2.32 10.46
N PRO A 266 9.16 -3.07 9.42
CA PRO A 266 8.36 -3.28 8.23
C PRO A 266 7.01 -3.89 8.59
N GLU A 267 5.96 -3.44 7.92
CA GLU A 267 4.58 -3.76 8.30
C GLU A 267 3.85 -4.56 7.22
N ILE A 268 3.19 -5.62 7.67
CA ILE A 268 2.17 -6.36 6.96
C ILE A 268 0.86 -6.11 7.70
N THR A 269 -0.16 -5.59 7.00
CA THR A 269 -1.46 -5.33 7.65
C THR A 269 -2.47 -6.37 7.22
N ILE A 270 -3.20 -6.93 8.18
CA ILE A 270 -4.33 -7.83 7.93
C ILE A 270 -5.58 -7.20 8.52
N ILE A 271 -6.55 -6.90 7.68
CA ILE A 271 -7.84 -6.30 8.06
C ILE A 271 -8.92 -7.37 7.87
N GLU A 272 -9.53 -7.81 8.96
CA GLU A 272 -10.73 -8.63 8.90
C GLU A 272 -11.95 -7.70 8.78
N LEU A 273 -12.66 -7.79 7.65
CA LEU A 273 -13.88 -7.02 7.44
C LEU A 273 -15.06 -7.71 8.11
N LYS A 274 -15.84 -6.97 8.90
CA LYS A 274 -17.04 -7.45 9.58
C LYS A 274 -18.23 -6.54 9.30
N SER A 275 -19.39 -7.15 9.14
CA SER A 275 -20.65 -6.41 9.19
C SER A 275 -20.87 -5.82 10.59
N ALA A 276 -21.42 -4.60 10.65
CA ALA A 276 -21.71 -3.92 11.91
C ALA A 276 -22.97 -4.48 12.57
#